data_2beafdc1e5d4fdfabfe9347d3a3845a5
#
_entry.id   2beafdc1e5d4fdfabfe9347d3a3845a5
#
_cell.length_a   1.000
_cell.length_b   1.000
_cell.length_c   1.000
_cell.angle_alpha   90.00
_cell.angle_beta   90.00
_cell.angle_gamma   90.00
#
_symmetry.space_group_name_H-M   'P 1'
#
loop_
_entity.id
_entity.type
_entity.pdbx_description
1 polymer ?
#
loop_
_entity_poly.entity_id
_entity_poly.type
_entity_poly.pdbx_seq_one_letter_code
_entity_poly.pdbx_strand_id
1 'polypeptide(L)'
;MKRLLISGLLGACMLMGIAGCGPQENGMTHEAIYANLDDKVKTALERSNDPKDIDKEFKKRLTAIQKAADKIVTVEGDKIIVTHKLGTTVMPKEHKRIVVVRTEDPMIALDESFIGANFNEKSYLYNELSNRNVQNFSINDETKTINYEQIQALKPDLIIMRDSYGKAAYNALSKIAPTISVNVNKEEVALLTIAKALGVPEKGEARLKEYYSQAKKTRIALAEHMQGETVAFLRILNKEIRLYPYMKSDLNVFMAELLNIKPPDMVLETELNPT
;
A
#
# COMPACT_ATOMS: atom_id res chain seq x y z
N MET A 1 66.56 -12.15 -15.10
CA MET A 1 67.03 -12.77 -16.37
C MET A 1 65.90 -13.59 -16.95
N LYS A 2 65.70 -13.46 -18.23
CA LYS A 2 64.81 -14.16 -19.17
C LYS A 2 63.36 -13.72 -19.21
N ARG A 3 63.13 -12.79 -20.13
CA ARG A 3 61.90 -12.54 -20.90
C ARG A 3 61.65 -13.77 -21.79
N LEU A 4 60.39 -14.21 -21.86
CA LEU A 4 59.92 -15.00 -23.01
C LEU A 4 58.71 -14.33 -23.62
N LEU A 5 58.91 -13.78 -24.82
CA LEU A 5 57.91 -13.41 -25.79
C LEU A 5 57.38 -14.69 -26.43
N ILE A 6 56.07 -14.87 -26.49
CA ILE A 6 55.42 -15.77 -27.45
C ILE A 6 54.38 -14.98 -28.22
N SER A 7 54.72 -14.81 -29.46
CA SER A 7 53.93 -14.22 -30.56
C SER A 7 52.82 -15.20 -31.01
N GLY A 8 51.70 -14.62 -31.32
CA GLY A 8 50.73 -14.82 -32.38
C GLY A 8 50.38 -16.22 -32.85
N LEU A 9 49.05 -16.47 -32.80
CA LEU A 9 48.39 -17.19 -33.90
C LEU A 9 46.93 -16.70 -33.99
N LEU A 10 46.62 -16.00 -35.08
CA LEU A 10 45.27 -15.77 -35.55
C LEU A 10 44.65 -17.11 -35.93
N GLY A 11 43.69 -17.57 -35.18
CA GLY A 11 42.80 -18.69 -35.53
C GLY A 11 41.41 -18.12 -35.85
N ALA A 12 41.12 -17.97 -37.13
CA ALA A 12 39.77 -17.68 -37.62
C ALA A 12 38.91 -18.92 -37.37
N CYS A 13 38.12 -18.92 -36.29
CA CYS A 13 37.01 -19.87 -36.12
C CYS A 13 35.80 -19.33 -36.87
N MET A 14 35.50 -19.89 -38.03
CA MET A 14 34.17 -19.89 -38.62
C MET A 14 33.20 -20.54 -37.65
N LEU A 15 32.41 -19.76 -36.94
CA LEU A 15 31.22 -20.23 -36.26
C LEU A 15 30.13 -20.39 -37.32
N MET A 16 29.93 -21.63 -37.78
CA MET A 16 28.71 -22.07 -38.44
C MET A 16 27.58 -21.87 -37.42
N GLY A 17 26.64 -20.99 -37.79
CA GLY A 17 25.40 -20.78 -37.05
C GLY A 17 24.61 -22.05 -36.97
N ILE A 18 24.55 -22.65 -35.80
CA ILE A 18 23.49 -23.57 -35.45
C ILE A 18 22.27 -22.67 -35.17
N ALA A 19 21.38 -22.55 -36.18
CA ALA A 19 20.05 -22.01 -35.98
C ALA A 19 19.30 -22.97 -35.04
N GLY A 20 19.47 -22.76 -33.75
CA GLY A 20 18.59 -23.32 -32.74
C GLY A 20 17.26 -22.58 -32.83
N CYS A 21 16.22 -23.24 -33.31
CA CYS A 21 14.83 -22.83 -33.08
C CYS A 21 14.56 -22.87 -31.57
N GLY A 22 14.95 -21.82 -30.84
CA GLY A 22 14.37 -21.49 -29.56
C GLY A 22 12.96 -20.90 -29.81
N PRO A 23 12.02 -21.03 -28.87
CA PRO A 23 10.73 -20.37 -29.01
C PRO A 23 11.03 -18.86 -29.21
N GLN A 24 10.48 -18.29 -30.27
CA GLN A 24 10.55 -16.89 -30.59
C GLN A 24 9.80 -16.17 -29.46
N GLU A 25 10.48 -15.56 -28.53
CA GLU A 25 9.88 -14.65 -27.57
C GLU A 25 9.34 -13.46 -28.37
N ASN A 26 8.04 -13.45 -28.62
CA ASN A 26 7.31 -12.33 -29.21
C ASN A 26 7.13 -11.19 -28.17
N GLY A 27 8.10 -10.95 -27.32
CA GLY A 27 8.13 -9.83 -26.38
C GLY A 27 8.55 -8.54 -27.08
N MET A 28 8.03 -7.41 -26.62
CA MET A 28 8.50 -6.09 -27.03
C MET A 28 9.92 -5.88 -26.53
N THR A 29 10.77 -5.13 -27.29
CA THR A 29 12.06 -4.71 -26.78
C THR A 29 11.90 -3.70 -25.66
N HIS A 30 12.90 -3.56 -24.77
CA HIS A 30 12.89 -2.57 -23.70
C HIS A 30 12.60 -1.15 -24.21
N GLU A 31 13.25 -0.75 -25.30
CA GLU A 31 13.05 0.57 -25.91
C GLU A 31 11.60 0.75 -26.41
N ALA A 32 11.01 -0.28 -26.99
CA ALA A 32 9.63 -0.24 -27.45
C ALA A 32 8.65 -0.17 -26.28
N ILE A 33 8.89 -0.92 -25.20
CA ILE A 33 8.10 -0.84 -23.99
C ILE A 33 8.18 0.58 -23.41
N TYR A 34 9.40 1.08 -23.14
CA TYR A 34 9.63 2.38 -22.54
C TYR A 34 9.01 3.53 -23.35
N ALA A 35 9.14 3.50 -24.70
CA ALA A 35 8.56 4.53 -25.56
C ALA A 35 7.03 4.67 -25.38
N ASN A 36 6.34 3.57 -25.13
CA ASN A 36 4.88 3.50 -25.00
C ASN A 36 4.34 3.66 -23.56
N LEU A 37 5.22 3.72 -22.53
CA LEU A 37 4.80 3.98 -21.17
C LEU A 37 4.23 5.40 -21.01
N ASP A 38 3.28 5.57 -20.10
CA ASP A 38 2.81 6.89 -19.72
C ASP A 38 3.87 7.69 -18.93
N ASP A 39 3.72 9.02 -18.88
CA ASP A 39 4.69 9.91 -18.23
C ASP A 39 4.82 9.66 -16.72
N LYS A 40 3.76 9.17 -16.08
CA LYS A 40 3.80 8.84 -14.65
C LYS A 40 4.72 7.66 -14.38
N VAL A 41 4.65 6.62 -15.22
CA VAL A 41 5.53 5.44 -15.12
C VAL A 41 6.97 5.84 -15.45
N LYS A 42 7.21 6.59 -16.53
CA LYS A 42 8.54 7.12 -16.88
C LYS A 42 9.16 7.91 -15.74
N THR A 43 8.42 8.85 -15.17
CA THR A 43 8.85 9.63 -13.99
C THR A 43 9.21 8.74 -12.81
N ALA A 44 8.44 7.66 -12.56
CA ALA A 44 8.72 6.71 -11.49
C ALA A 44 10.03 5.92 -11.74
N LEU A 45 10.30 5.57 -13.01
CA LEU A 45 11.54 4.87 -13.40
C LEU A 45 12.78 5.75 -13.25
N GLU A 46 12.63 7.07 -13.42
CA GLU A 46 13.73 8.06 -13.37
C GLU A 46 13.97 8.66 -11.99
N ARG A 47 13.26 8.20 -10.94
CA ARG A 47 13.45 8.73 -9.59
C ARG A 47 14.89 8.61 -9.11
N SER A 48 15.37 9.71 -8.49
CA SER A 48 16.68 9.80 -7.86
C SER A 48 16.71 9.03 -6.52
N ASN A 49 17.88 8.46 -6.20
CA ASN A 49 18.17 7.91 -4.87
C ASN A 49 19.06 8.86 -4.03
N ASP A 50 19.29 10.09 -4.49
CA ASP A 50 19.97 11.10 -3.67
C ASP A 50 19.16 11.41 -2.41
N PRO A 51 19.80 11.41 -1.22
CA PRO A 51 19.10 11.63 0.06
C PRO A 51 18.31 12.94 0.13
N LYS A 52 18.76 14.02 -0.55
CA LYS A 52 18.07 15.33 -0.56
C LYS A 52 16.83 15.29 -1.45
N ASP A 53 16.91 14.57 -2.57
CA ASP A 53 15.76 14.39 -3.47
C ASP A 53 14.69 13.55 -2.80
N ILE A 54 15.07 12.49 -2.09
CA ILE A 54 14.15 11.66 -1.30
C ILE A 54 13.44 12.51 -0.23
N ASP A 55 14.16 13.36 0.51
CA ASP A 55 13.56 14.23 1.51
C ASP A 55 12.54 15.19 0.90
N LYS A 56 12.86 15.78 -0.26
CA LYS A 56 11.94 16.65 -1.01
C LYS A 56 10.71 15.90 -1.49
N GLU A 57 10.89 14.69 -2.01
CA GLU A 57 9.82 13.83 -2.47
C GLU A 57 8.87 13.47 -1.32
N PHE A 58 9.39 12.99 -0.19
CA PHE A 58 8.58 12.58 0.96
C PHE A 58 7.90 13.77 1.64
N LYS A 59 8.54 14.94 1.69
CA LYS A 59 7.88 16.15 2.15
C LYS A 59 6.68 16.54 1.27
N LYS A 60 6.85 16.47 -0.07
CA LYS A 60 5.76 16.72 -1.02
C LYS A 60 4.64 15.70 -0.86
N ARG A 61 5.00 14.41 -0.67
CA ARG A 61 4.06 13.32 -0.43
C ARG A 61 3.24 13.57 0.84
N LEU A 62 3.88 13.85 1.97
CA LEU A 62 3.20 14.15 3.23
C LEU A 62 2.20 15.31 3.06
N THR A 63 2.62 16.40 2.39
CA THR A 63 1.74 17.53 2.11
C THR A 63 0.52 17.13 1.26
N ALA A 64 0.70 16.25 0.28
CA ALA A 64 -0.41 15.75 -0.54
C ALA A 64 -1.38 14.88 0.28
N ILE A 65 -0.87 14.03 1.17
CA ILE A 65 -1.67 13.20 2.08
C ILE A 65 -2.46 14.07 3.07
N GLN A 66 -1.82 15.09 3.65
CA GLN A 66 -2.49 16.06 4.53
C GLN A 66 -3.66 16.73 3.81
N LYS A 67 -3.43 17.28 2.61
CA LYS A 67 -4.48 17.91 1.79
C LYS A 67 -5.60 16.93 1.42
N ALA A 68 -5.29 15.66 1.20
CA ALA A 68 -6.30 14.64 0.90
C ALA A 68 -7.17 14.36 2.14
N ALA A 69 -6.56 14.22 3.32
CA ALA A 69 -7.27 14.01 4.57
C ALA A 69 -8.10 15.24 4.98
N ASP A 70 -7.61 16.47 4.74
CA ASP A 70 -8.34 17.73 5.00
C ASP A 70 -9.62 17.87 4.18
N LYS A 71 -9.66 17.28 2.98
CA LYS A 71 -10.90 17.23 2.17
C LYS A 71 -11.91 16.22 2.68
N ILE A 72 -11.47 15.25 3.46
CA ILE A 72 -12.31 14.18 4.01
C ILE A 72 -12.85 14.55 5.38
N VAL A 73 -12.01 15.16 6.24
CA VAL A 73 -12.35 15.46 7.63
C VAL A 73 -12.34 16.97 7.85
N THR A 74 -13.48 17.49 8.30
CA THR A 74 -13.63 18.90 8.73
C THR A 74 -14.10 18.95 10.18
N VAL A 75 -13.73 20.02 10.88
CA VAL A 75 -14.12 20.27 12.28
C VAL A 75 -15.00 21.51 12.33
N GLU A 76 -16.21 21.38 12.86
CA GLU A 76 -17.17 22.46 13.02
C GLU A 76 -17.63 22.53 14.48
N GLY A 77 -17.10 23.49 15.23
CA GLY A 77 -17.39 23.63 16.66
C GLY A 77 -16.91 22.39 17.43
N ASP A 78 -17.86 21.69 18.08
CA ASP A 78 -17.66 20.45 18.84
C ASP A 78 -17.85 19.18 18.01
N LYS A 79 -18.11 19.31 16.71
CA LYS A 79 -18.39 18.20 15.80
C LYS A 79 -17.25 17.96 14.83
N ILE A 80 -17.10 16.71 14.45
CA ILE A 80 -16.26 16.25 13.36
C ILE A 80 -17.17 15.74 12.24
N ILE A 81 -16.92 16.19 11.02
CA ILE A 81 -17.63 15.80 9.81
C ILE A 81 -16.66 15.03 8.94
N VAL A 82 -16.99 13.79 8.63
CA VAL A 82 -16.20 12.93 7.76
C VAL A 82 -16.99 12.62 6.50
N THR A 83 -16.52 13.13 5.34
CA THR A 83 -17.12 12.88 4.04
C THR A 83 -16.31 11.80 3.32
N HIS A 84 -16.93 10.67 3.08
CA HIS A 84 -16.30 9.49 2.48
C HIS A 84 -17.17 8.90 1.35
N LYS A 85 -16.63 7.93 0.62
CA LYS A 85 -17.28 7.30 -0.55
C LYS A 85 -18.72 6.82 -0.28
N LEU A 86 -19.01 6.37 0.95
CA LEU A 86 -20.31 5.79 1.32
C LEU A 86 -21.29 6.80 1.92
N GLY A 87 -20.88 8.04 2.19
CA GLY A 87 -21.73 9.10 2.73
C GLY A 87 -20.97 10.12 3.56
N THR A 88 -21.70 10.87 4.38
CA THR A 88 -21.14 11.82 5.34
C THR A 88 -21.58 11.45 6.73
N THR A 89 -20.63 11.41 7.66
CA THR A 89 -20.88 11.12 9.07
C THR A 89 -20.55 12.34 9.92
N VAL A 90 -21.49 12.76 10.74
CA VAL A 90 -21.31 13.80 11.75
C VAL A 90 -21.21 13.12 13.11
N MET A 91 -20.17 13.43 13.87
CA MET A 91 -19.92 12.79 15.16
C MET A 91 -19.33 13.80 16.16
N PRO A 92 -19.41 13.56 17.48
CA PRO A 92 -18.73 14.35 18.50
C PRO A 92 -17.20 14.17 18.39
N LYS A 93 -16.45 15.00 19.08
CA LYS A 93 -14.97 14.90 19.12
C LYS A 93 -14.47 13.74 19.99
N GLU A 94 -15.22 13.39 21.03
CA GLU A 94 -14.79 12.37 21.99
C GLU A 94 -15.44 11.04 21.69
N HIS A 95 -14.63 9.99 21.66
CA HIS A 95 -15.03 8.61 21.48
C HIS A 95 -14.29 7.71 22.48
N LYS A 96 -15.01 6.82 23.13
CA LYS A 96 -14.46 5.91 24.14
C LYS A 96 -14.64 4.43 23.78
N ARG A 97 -15.60 4.15 22.91
CA ARG A 97 -16.01 2.78 22.57
C ARG A 97 -16.00 2.57 21.06
N ILE A 98 -14.80 2.54 20.51
CA ILE A 98 -14.59 2.41 19.07
C ILE A 98 -14.60 0.94 18.66
N VAL A 99 -15.38 0.60 17.64
CA VAL A 99 -15.34 -0.71 16.98
C VAL A 99 -14.73 -0.53 15.58
N VAL A 100 -13.86 -1.44 15.18
CA VAL A 100 -13.20 -1.41 13.89
C VAL A 100 -13.59 -2.62 13.05
N VAL A 101 -13.84 -2.39 11.75
CA VAL A 101 -14.21 -3.41 10.77
C VAL A 101 -13.16 -3.41 9.66
N ARG A 102 -12.14 -4.26 9.83
CA ARG A 102 -10.99 -4.37 8.91
C ARG A 102 -10.22 -3.05 8.75
N THR A 103 -10.05 -2.32 9.86
CA THR A 103 -9.26 -1.09 9.99
C THR A 103 -8.41 -1.10 11.26
N GLU A 104 -7.98 -2.28 11.68
CA GLU A 104 -7.19 -2.52 12.88
C GLU A 104 -5.79 -1.90 12.78
N ASP A 105 -5.12 -2.08 11.63
CA ASP A 105 -3.75 -1.61 11.39
C ASP A 105 -3.55 -0.11 11.65
N PRO A 106 -4.34 0.81 11.07
CA PRO A 106 -4.19 2.23 11.35
C PRO A 106 -4.45 2.60 12.81
N MET A 107 -5.36 1.89 13.50
CA MET A 107 -5.60 2.13 14.94
C MET A 107 -4.41 1.72 15.80
N ILE A 108 -3.82 0.55 15.50
CA ILE A 108 -2.60 0.08 16.16
C ILE A 108 -1.43 1.02 15.86
N ALA A 109 -1.28 1.46 14.60
CA ALA A 109 -0.23 2.36 14.19
C ALA A 109 -0.31 3.74 14.89
N LEU A 110 -1.51 4.20 15.25
CA LEU A 110 -1.77 5.42 16.01
C LEU A 110 -1.66 5.22 17.51
N ASP A 111 -1.52 3.98 17.97
CA ASP A 111 -1.63 3.59 19.38
C ASP A 111 -2.95 4.08 20.02
N GLU A 112 -4.06 3.94 19.27
CA GLU A 112 -5.39 4.28 19.72
C GLU A 112 -6.16 3.05 20.18
N SER A 113 -6.94 3.21 21.25
CA SER A 113 -7.72 2.13 21.82
C SER A 113 -9.00 1.87 21.05
N PHE A 114 -9.37 0.61 20.89
CA PHE A 114 -10.67 0.18 20.36
C PHE A 114 -11.13 -1.09 21.09
N ILE A 115 -12.45 -1.29 21.17
CA ILE A 115 -13.05 -2.34 22.01
C ILE A 115 -13.45 -3.58 21.23
N GLY A 116 -13.57 -3.50 19.91
CA GLY A 116 -14.03 -4.61 19.09
C GLY A 116 -13.41 -4.63 17.71
N ALA A 117 -13.05 -5.83 17.24
CA ALA A 117 -12.52 -6.10 15.90
C ALA A 117 -12.89 -7.52 15.46
N ASN A 118 -12.67 -7.84 14.16
CA ASN A 118 -12.78 -9.21 13.69
C ASN A 118 -11.40 -9.84 13.55
N PHE A 119 -11.11 -10.88 14.31
CA PHE A 119 -9.86 -11.64 14.23
C PHE A 119 -10.07 -13.09 14.69
N ASN A 120 -9.12 -13.96 14.38
CA ASN A 120 -9.06 -15.34 14.82
C ASN A 120 -7.60 -15.77 14.98
N GLU A 121 -7.34 -16.97 15.48
CA GLU A 121 -6.00 -17.51 15.74
C GLU A 121 -5.07 -17.50 14.51
N LYS A 122 -5.60 -17.47 13.29
CA LYS A 122 -4.83 -17.38 12.04
C LYS A 122 -4.55 -15.94 11.61
N SER A 123 -5.11 -14.95 12.29
CA SER A 123 -4.88 -13.53 11.99
C SER A 123 -3.47 -13.12 12.40
N TYR A 124 -2.75 -12.42 11.55
CA TYR A 124 -1.40 -11.93 11.85
C TYR A 124 -1.36 -10.95 13.05
N LEU A 125 -2.47 -10.29 13.35
CA LEU A 125 -2.65 -9.43 14.53
C LEU A 125 -3.21 -10.16 15.76
N TYR A 126 -3.37 -11.49 15.73
CA TYR A 126 -4.04 -12.23 16.80
C TYR A 126 -3.46 -11.93 18.20
N ASN A 127 -2.14 -12.03 18.34
CA ASN A 127 -1.47 -11.78 19.63
C ASN A 127 -1.64 -10.33 20.08
N GLU A 128 -1.50 -9.38 19.16
CA GLU A 128 -1.64 -7.94 19.45
C GLU A 128 -3.07 -7.61 19.92
N LEU A 129 -4.09 -8.08 19.20
CA LEU A 129 -5.49 -7.82 19.53
C LEU A 129 -5.93 -8.53 20.82
N SER A 130 -5.44 -9.75 21.04
CA SER A 130 -5.70 -10.50 22.28
C SER A 130 -5.09 -9.81 23.50
N ASN A 131 -3.86 -9.31 23.39
CA ASN A 131 -3.16 -8.60 24.46
C ASN A 131 -3.82 -7.25 24.80
N ARG A 132 -4.49 -6.61 23.84
CA ARG A 132 -5.26 -5.37 24.04
C ARG A 132 -6.66 -5.60 24.61
N ASN A 133 -7.06 -6.84 24.91
CA ASN A 133 -8.40 -7.21 25.36
C ASN A 133 -9.52 -6.78 24.39
N VAL A 134 -9.24 -6.77 23.10
CA VAL A 134 -10.23 -6.45 22.07
C VAL A 134 -11.24 -7.58 21.96
N GLN A 135 -12.53 -7.24 21.98
CA GLN A 135 -13.62 -8.20 21.82
C GLN A 135 -13.74 -8.64 20.37
N ASN A 136 -13.82 -9.94 20.12
CA ASN A 136 -14.01 -10.46 18.77
C ASN A 136 -15.49 -10.46 18.38
N PHE A 137 -15.79 -10.08 17.14
CA PHE A 137 -17.07 -10.34 16.49
C PHE A 137 -16.84 -11.07 15.16
N SER A 138 -17.84 -11.84 14.71
CA SER A 138 -17.67 -12.65 13.51
C SER A 138 -17.98 -11.89 12.21
N ILE A 139 -17.15 -12.16 11.21
CA ILE A 139 -17.42 -11.80 9.80
C ILE A 139 -17.29 -13.09 8.99
N ASN A 140 -18.25 -13.39 8.15
CA ASN A 140 -18.12 -14.43 7.15
C ASN A 140 -17.31 -13.85 5.99
N ASP A 141 -16.08 -14.36 5.80
CA ASP A 141 -15.14 -13.81 4.79
C ASP A 141 -15.58 -14.09 3.34
N GLU A 142 -16.35 -15.16 3.08
CA GLU A 142 -16.84 -15.51 1.76
C GLU A 142 -17.98 -14.58 1.32
N THR A 143 -18.97 -14.39 2.19
CA THR A 143 -20.14 -13.54 1.93
C THR A 143 -19.96 -12.09 2.33
N LYS A 144 -18.88 -11.77 3.06
CA LYS A 144 -18.61 -10.47 3.71
C LYS A 144 -19.73 -10.06 4.69
N THR A 145 -20.43 -11.03 5.25
CA THR A 145 -21.53 -10.78 6.19
C THR A 145 -21.00 -10.51 7.59
N ILE A 146 -21.31 -9.33 8.10
CA ILE A 146 -20.92 -8.87 9.44
C ILE A 146 -21.99 -9.27 10.44
N ASN A 147 -21.59 -9.76 11.62
CA ASN A 147 -22.52 -9.98 12.73
C ASN A 147 -22.82 -8.65 13.44
N TYR A 148 -23.86 -7.98 13.01
CA TYR A 148 -24.28 -6.67 13.53
C TYR A 148 -24.77 -6.74 14.99
N GLU A 149 -25.36 -7.86 15.41
CA GLU A 149 -25.83 -8.05 16.79
C GLU A 149 -24.67 -8.08 17.77
N GLN A 150 -23.58 -8.78 17.42
CA GLN A 150 -22.36 -8.77 18.24
C GLN A 150 -21.76 -7.37 18.35
N ILE A 151 -21.72 -6.60 17.25
CA ILE A 151 -21.26 -5.20 17.30
C ILE A 151 -22.18 -4.33 18.16
N GLN A 152 -23.50 -4.48 18.03
CA GLN A 152 -24.47 -3.74 18.82
C GLN A 152 -24.33 -4.06 20.32
N ALA A 153 -24.07 -5.32 20.68
CA ALA A 153 -23.83 -5.73 22.06
C ALA A 153 -22.62 -5.04 22.70
N LEU A 154 -21.62 -4.66 21.91
CA LEU A 154 -20.46 -3.88 22.36
C LEU A 154 -20.80 -2.43 22.70
N LYS A 155 -21.98 -1.92 22.31
CA LYS A 155 -22.42 -0.54 22.54
C LYS A 155 -21.37 0.50 22.10
N PRO A 156 -20.93 0.48 20.82
CA PRO A 156 -19.94 1.44 20.34
C PRO A 156 -20.51 2.86 20.30
N ASP A 157 -19.63 3.85 20.41
CA ASP A 157 -19.93 5.27 20.18
C ASP A 157 -19.35 5.77 18.85
N LEU A 158 -18.46 4.95 18.22
CA LEU A 158 -17.94 5.14 16.87
C LEU A 158 -17.64 3.79 16.24
N ILE A 159 -17.92 3.67 14.94
CA ILE A 159 -17.50 2.54 14.11
C ILE A 159 -16.64 3.05 12.97
N ILE A 160 -15.47 2.42 12.78
CA ILE A 160 -14.56 2.71 11.65
C ILE A 160 -14.53 1.47 10.77
N MET A 161 -14.94 1.59 9.50
CA MET A 161 -15.04 0.44 8.62
C MET A 161 -14.24 0.62 7.32
N ARG A 162 -13.79 -0.50 6.76
CA ARG A 162 -13.23 -0.53 5.41
C ARG A 162 -14.33 -0.32 4.38
N ASP A 163 -14.10 0.56 3.40
CA ASP A 163 -15.08 0.96 2.37
C ASP A 163 -15.54 -0.17 1.44
N SER A 164 -14.72 -1.23 1.29
CA SER A 164 -15.04 -2.38 0.43
C SER A 164 -16.23 -3.24 0.92
N TYR A 165 -16.70 -3.03 2.15
CA TYR A 165 -17.94 -3.64 2.65
C TYR A 165 -19.20 -3.00 2.06
N GLY A 166 -19.08 -1.83 1.46
CA GLY A 166 -20.12 -1.20 0.66
C GLY A 166 -21.23 -0.49 1.44
N LYS A 167 -22.16 0.07 0.69
CA LYS A 167 -23.21 0.95 1.22
C LYS A 167 -24.20 0.25 2.15
N ALA A 168 -24.51 -1.02 1.88
CA ALA A 168 -25.45 -1.78 2.72
C ALA A 168 -24.91 -1.99 4.14
N ALA A 169 -23.63 -2.40 4.26
CA ALA A 169 -22.96 -2.55 5.55
C ALA A 169 -22.83 -1.21 6.29
N TYR A 170 -22.45 -0.14 5.58
CA TYR A 170 -22.40 1.21 6.13
C TYR A 170 -23.75 1.64 6.72
N ASN A 171 -24.85 1.45 5.97
CA ASN A 171 -26.18 1.82 6.44
C ASN A 171 -26.63 0.99 7.66
N ALA A 172 -26.27 -0.30 7.73
CA ALA A 172 -26.58 -1.16 8.87
C ALA A 172 -25.81 -0.73 10.13
N LEU A 173 -24.49 -0.51 9.98
CA LEU A 173 -23.63 -0.06 11.09
C LEU A 173 -24.00 1.33 11.58
N SER A 174 -24.36 2.25 10.68
CA SER A 174 -24.79 3.62 11.02
C SER A 174 -26.09 3.69 11.86
N LYS A 175 -26.86 2.59 11.91
CA LYS A 175 -28.02 2.46 12.83
C LYS A 175 -27.57 2.11 14.25
N ILE A 176 -26.36 1.57 14.42
CA ILE A 176 -25.80 1.18 15.72
C ILE A 176 -25.05 2.37 16.34
N ALA A 177 -24.17 3.01 15.59
CA ALA A 177 -23.38 4.16 16.02
C ALA A 177 -22.93 5.01 14.81
N PRO A 178 -22.49 6.25 15.00
CA PRO A 178 -21.80 7.00 13.95
C PRO A 178 -20.73 6.14 13.30
N THR A 179 -20.76 6.02 11.97
CA THR A 179 -19.88 5.12 11.21
C THR A 179 -19.13 5.88 10.16
N ILE A 180 -17.80 5.84 10.19
CA ILE A 180 -16.93 6.36 9.14
C ILE A 180 -16.38 5.23 8.28
N SER A 181 -16.13 5.52 7.01
CA SER A 181 -15.62 4.55 6.05
C SER A 181 -14.32 5.05 5.44
N VAL A 182 -13.28 4.21 5.42
CA VAL A 182 -11.97 4.55 4.88
C VAL A 182 -11.51 3.54 3.83
N ASN A 183 -10.76 4.04 2.84
CA ASN A 183 -10.11 3.19 1.84
C ASN A 183 -8.73 2.77 2.36
N VAL A 184 -8.63 1.59 2.94
CA VAL A 184 -7.37 1.08 3.50
C VAL A 184 -6.32 0.74 2.43
N ASN A 185 -6.67 0.66 1.15
CA ASN A 185 -5.69 0.53 0.08
C ASN A 185 -4.90 1.84 -0.15
N LYS A 186 -5.42 2.97 0.34
CA LYS A 186 -4.71 4.25 0.44
C LYS A 186 -4.26 4.46 1.89
N GLU A 187 -3.36 3.62 2.35
CA GLU A 187 -2.98 3.45 3.76
C GLU A 187 -2.63 4.78 4.45
N GLU A 188 -1.82 5.62 3.82
CA GLU A 188 -1.37 6.89 4.39
C GLU A 188 -2.53 7.88 4.57
N VAL A 189 -3.42 7.95 3.57
CA VAL A 189 -4.63 8.79 3.66
C VAL A 189 -5.59 8.24 4.70
N ALA A 190 -5.77 6.91 4.75
CA ALA A 190 -6.63 6.26 5.73
C ALA A 190 -6.13 6.52 7.17
N LEU A 191 -4.82 6.35 7.42
CA LEU A 191 -4.20 6.63 8.70
C LEU A 191 -4.45 8.07 9.15
N LEU A 192 -4.17 9.04 8.28
CA LEU A 192 -4.32 10.45 8.64
C LEU A 192 -5.79 10.88 8.74
N THR A 193 -6.68 10.29 7.93
CA THR A 193 -8.13 10.47 8.04
C THR A 193 -8.64 10.00 9.40
N ILE A 194 -8.24 8.80 9.84
CA ILE A 194 -8.62 8.26 11.15
C ILE A 194 -8.03 9.12 12.26
N ALA A 195 -6.74 9.49 12.19
CA ALA A 195 -6.11 10.35 13.19
C ALA A 195 -6.86 11.69 13.36
N LYS A 196 -7.26 12.34 12.24
CA LYS A 196 -8.05 13.57 12.27
C LYS A 196 -9.46 13.35 12.83
N ALA A 197 -10.11 12.25 12.45
CA ALA A 197 -11.42 11.88 12.96
C ALA A 197 -11.42 11.58 14.46
N LEU A 198 -10.31 11.12 15.00
CA LEU A 198 -10.13 10.88 16.44
C LEU A 198 -9.56 12.09 17.21
N GLY A 199 -9.31 13.23 16.53
CA GLY A 199 -8.76 14.43 17.15
C GLY A 199 -7.27 14.36 17.52
N VAL A 200 -6.53 13.44 16.91
CA VAL A 200 -5.07 13.22 17.14
C VAL A 200 -4.24 13.33 15.85
N PRO A 201 -4.44 14.37 15.01
CA PRO A 201 -3.78 14.49 13.71
C PRO A 201 -2.26 14.49 13.81
N GLU A 202 -1.69 15.03 14.89
CA GLU A 202 -0.26 15.06 15.16
C GLU A 202 0.34 13.66 15.31
N LYS A 203 -0.38 12.71 15.92
CA LYS A 203 0.06 11.30 15.99
C LYS A 203 0.14 10.68 14.59
N GLY A 204 -0.87 10.91 13.76
CA GLY A 204 -0.88 10.42 12.37
C GLY A 204 0.28 10.99 11.55
N GLU A 205 0.54 12.30 11.66
CA GLU A 205 1.67 12.94 10.98
C GLU A 205 3.03 12.44 11.49
N ALA A 206 3.18 12.28 12.81
CA ALA A 206 4.42 11.75 13.40
C ALA A 206 4.68 10.32 12.90
N ARG A 207 3.65 9.48 12.85
CA ARG A 207 3.75 8.12 12.34
C ARG A 207 4.14 8.07 10.87
N LEU A 208 3.57 8.92 10.01
CA LEU A 208 3.95 9.02 8.60
C LEU A 208 5.41 9.50 8.44
N LYS A 209 5.85 10.48 9.22
CA LYS A 209 7.25 10.96 9.20
C LYS A 209 8.22 9.85 9.59
N GLU A 210 7.90 9.06 10.62
CA GLU A 210 8.69 7.90 11.02
C GLU A 210 8.76 6.86 9.90
N TYR A 211 7.62 6.54 9.30
CA TYR A 211 7.51 5.62 8.18
C TYR A 211 8.38 6.06 6.99
N TYR A 212 8.31 7.33 6.61
CA TYR A 212 9.15 7.87 5.54
C TYR A 212 10.65 7.88 5.90
N SER A 213 10.98 8.10 7.17
CA SER A 213 12.37 7.99 7.63
C SER A 213 12.91 6.57 7.45
N GLN A 214 12.11 5.55 7.79
CA GLN A 214 12.48 4.16 7.56
C GLN A 214 12.56 3.83 6.05
N ALA A 215 11.55 4.25 5.27
CA ALA A 215 11.54 4.06 3.83
C ALA A 215 12.77 4.70 3.16
N LYS A 216 13.18 5.90 3.57
CA LYS A 216 14.41 6.56 3.08
C LYS A 216 15.66 5.72 3.37
N LYS A 217 15.83 5.26 4.60
CA LYS A 217 16.97 4.40 4.98
C LYS A 217 17.03 3.14 4.14
N THR A 218 15.88 2.47 4.00
CA THR A 218 15.75 1.24 3.20
C THR A 218 16.03 1.51 1.72
N ARG A 219 15.48 2.61 1.14
CA ARG A 219 15.70 2.99 -0.26
C ARG A 219 17.17 3.23 -0.57
N ILE A 220 17.90 3.93 0.29
CA ILE A 220 19.33 4.18 0.13
C ILE A 220 20.10 2.85 0.19
N ALA A 221 19.84 2.02 1.19
CA ALA A 221 20.51 0.72 1.33
C ALA A 221 20.22 -0.20 0.12
N LEU A 222 18.99 -0.25 -0.38
CA LEU A 222 18.63 -1.02 -1.56
C LEU A 222 19.35 -0.50 -2.82
N ALA A 223 19.45 0.81 -3.00
CA ALA A 223 20.16 1.40 -4.14
C ALA A 223 21.65 1.02 -4.19
N GLU A 224 22.29 0.88 -3.02
CA GLU A 224 23.68 0.45 -2.91
C GLU A 224 23.86 -1.06 -3.23
N HIS A 225 22.87 -1.89 -2.91
CA HIS A 225 22.98 -3.35 -3.02
C HIS A 225 22.42 -3.91 -4.34
N MET A 226 21.36 -3.32 -4.86
CA MET A 226 20.65 -3.89 -6.02
C MET A 226 21.33 -3.61 -7.36
N GLN A 227 22.15 -2.58 -7.49
CA GLN A 227 23.02 -2.29 -8.67
C GLN A 227 22.40 -2.60 -10.04
N GLY A 228 21.14 -2.21 -10.25
CA GLY A 228 20.41 -2.45 -11.50
C GLY A 228 19.56 -3.71 -11.54
N GLU A 229 19.51 -4.49 -10.47
CA GLU A 229 18.55 -5.59 -10.36
C GLU A 229 17.11 -5.07 -10.31
N THR A 230 16.19 -5.90 -10.80
CA THR A 230 14.76 -5.60 -10.88
C THR A 230 13.94 -6.57 -10.05
N VAL A 231 12.75 -6.15 -9.60
CA VAL A 231 11.87 -6.98 -8.79
C VAL A 231 10.45 -7.02 -9.36
N ALA A 232 9.89 -8.23 -9.46
CA ALA A 232 8.49 -8.45 -9.79
C ALA A 232 7.71 -8.95 -8.56
N PHE A 233 6.53 -8.39 -8.32
CA PHE A 233 5.61 -8.89 -7.32
C PHE A 233 4.64 -9.88 -7.96
N LEU A 234 4.66 -11.12 -7.47
CA LEU A 234 3.86 -12.23 -7.97
C LEU A 234 2.93 -12.76 -6.87
N ARG A 235 1.73 -13.12 -7.26
CA ARG A 235 0.82 -13.93 -6.43
C ARG A 235 0.60 -15.28 -7.09
N ILE A 236 1.04 -16.33 -6.43
CA ILE A 236 0.86 -17.71 -6.90
C ILE A 236 -0.43 -18.24 -6.28
N LEU A 237 -1.38 -18.63 -7.13
CA LEU A 237 -2.64 -19.24 -6.78
C LEU A 237 -2.70 -20.65 -7.38
N ASN A 238 -3.63 -21.49 -6.90
CA ASN A 238 -3.75 -22.89 -7.36
C ASN A 238 -3.92 -23.05 -8.88
N LYS A 239 -4.49 -22.05 -9.58
CA LYS A 239 -4.81 -22.13 -11.00
C LYS A 239 -4.16 -21.03 -11.85
N GLU A 240 -3.51 -20.05 -11.23
CA GLU A 240 -2.91 -18.93 -11.93
C GLU A 240 -1.72 -18.35 -11.20
N ILE A 241 -0.79 -17.75 -11.93
CA ILE A 241 0.23 -16.85 -11.40
C ILE A 241 -0.19 -15.45 -11.83
N ARG A 242 -0.39 -14.55 -10.85
CA ARG A 242 -0.79 -13.18 -11.10
C ARG A 242 0.40 -12.26 -10.97
N LEU A 243 0.72 -11.55 -12.04
CA LEU A 243 1.70 -10.49 -12.08
C LEU A 243 0.98 -9.15 -11.84
N TYR A 244 1.56 -8.30 -11.00
CA TYR A 244 0.96 -7.00 -10.69
C TYR A 244 1.65 -5.86 -11.43
N PRO A 245 0.90 -4.95 -12.08
CA PRO A 245 1.45 -3.78 -12.75
C PRO A 245 2.24 -2.88 -11.77
N TYR A 246 3.25 -2.17 -12.29
CA TYR A 246 4.18 -1.38 -11.49
C TYR A 246 3.52 -0.19 -10.80
N MET A 247 2.75 0.62 -11.53
CA MET A 247 2.12 1.85 -11.01
C MET A 247 0.59 1.78 -10.93
N LYS A 248 -0.04 0.80 -11.57
CA LYS A 248 -1.50 0.61 -11.55
C LYS A 248 -1.99 -0.31 -10.44
N SER A 249 -1.07 -0.95 -9.71
CA SER A 249 -1.39 -1.79 -8.56
C SER A 249 -1.06 -1.08 -7.25
N ASP A 250 -2.04 -0.94 -6.36
CA ASP A 250 -1.82 -0.41 -5.01
C ASP A 250 -0.73 -1.20 -4.24
N LEU A 251 -0.59 -2.51 -4.53
CA LEU A 251 0.44 -3.36 -3.92
C LEU A 251 1.87 -2.97 -4.32
N ASN A 252 2.07 -2.47 -5.53
CA ASN A 252 3.38 -2.11 -6.04
C ASN A 252 3.76 -0.64 -5.77
N VAL A 253 2.79 0.21 -5.40
CA VAL A 253 3.04 1.62 -5.08
C VAL A 253 4.11 1.78 -4.01
N PHE A 254 4.09 0.94 -2.97
CA PHE A 254 5.11 0.92 -1.93
C PHE A 254 6.52 0.69 -2.51
N MET A 255 6.71 -0.32 -3.36
CA MET A 255 8.01 -0.61 -3.96
C MET A 255 8.45 0.48 -4.93
N ALA A 256 7.52 0.95 -5.76
CA ALA A 256 7.79 1.97 -6.77
C ALA A 256 8.02 3.36 -6.16
N GLU A 257 7.12 3.80 -5.27
CA GLU A 257 7.09 5.19 -4.80
C GLU A 257 7.91 5.44 -3.54
N LEU A 258 8.04 4.47 -2.66
CA LEU A 258 8.80 4.65 -1.42
C LEU A 258 10.21 4.07 -1.52
N LEU A 259 10.36 2.86 -2.07
CA LEU A 259 11.65 2.18 -2.14
C LEU A 259 12.40 2.40 -3.45
N ASN A 260 11.74 2.95 -4.48
CA ASN A 260 12.31 3.17 -5.81
C ASN A 260 12.88 1.89 -6.45
N ILE A 261 12.26 0.74 -6.17
CA ILE A 261 12.62 -0.54 -6.77
C ILE A 261 12.11 -0.54 -8.21
N LYS A 262 12.97 -0.93 -9.15
CA LYS A 262 12.64 -0.97 -10.57
C LYS A 262 12.02 -2.32 -10.94
N PRO A 263 11.02 -2.33 -11.83
CA PRO A 263 10.41 -3.57 -12.32
C PRO A 263 11.18 -4.12 -13.52
N PRO A 264 11.11 -5.44 -13.80
CA PRO A 264 11.56 -6.00 -15.08
C PRO A 264 10.57 -5.66 -16.21
N ASP A 265 11.01 -5.81 -17.47
CA ASP A 265 10.23 -5.49 -18.66
C ASP A 265 8.87 -6.18 -18.69
N MET A 266 8.78 -7.46 -18.29
CA MET A 266 7.53 -8.20 -18.21
C MET A 266 6.47 -7.53 -17.30
N VAL A 267 6.90 -6.76 -16.28
CA VAL A 267 5.99 -5.99 -15.42
C VAL A 267 5.60 -4.68 -16.12
N LEU A 268 6.53 -4.04 -16.84
CA LEU A 268 6.25 -2.83 -17.59
C LEU A 268 5.28 -3.09 -18.76
N GLU A 269 5.34 -4.25 -19.40
CA GLU A 269 4.35 -4.66 -20.41
C GLU A 269 2.92 -4.67 -19.88
N THR A 270 2.71 -5.04 -18.61
CA THR A 270 1.37 -5.00 -18.00
C THR A 270 0.82 -3.58 -17.81
N GLU A 271 1.69 -2.55 -17.82
CA GLU A 271 1.24 -1.15 -17.82
C GLU A 271 0.63 -0.74 -19.17
N LEU A 272 1.09 -1.36 -20.26
CA LEU A 272 0.60 -1.08 -21.62
C LEU A 272 -0.73 -1.81 -21.88
N ASN A 273 -0.84 -3.05 -21.39
CA ASN A 273 -1.99 -3.93 -21.61
C ASN A 273 -2.52 -4.44 -20.26
N PRO A 274 -3.24 -3.61 -19.49
CA PRO A 274 -3.82 -4.06 -18.23
C PRO A 274 -4.91 -5.12 -18.52
N THR A 275 -4.65 -6.35 -18.07
CA THR A 275 -5.60 -7.48 -18.10
C THR A 275 -6.58 -7.40 -16.93
#